data_a36857e1f87c30d96cf90c9aca830f7c
#
_entry.id   a36857e1f87c30d96cf90c9aca830f7c
#
_cell.length_a   1.000
_cell.length_b   1.000
_cell.length_c   1.000
_cell.angle_alpha   90.00
_cell.angle_beta   90.00
_cell.angle_gamma   90.00
#
_symmetry.space_group_name_H-M   'P 1'
#
loop_
_entity.id
_entity.type
_entity.pdbx_description
1 polymer ?
#
loop_
_entity_poly.entity_id
_entity_poly.type
_entity_poly.pdbx_seq_one_letter_code
_entity_poly.pdbx_strand_id
1 'polypeptide(L)'
;FEARFPYYEEFHMTYGLQVMQGAHDDKTALFFTMVQEYGLPWRLALAVLLTILCWAVLKRLLAAGTRSLPLNLSDSRRLIAGIGLTVLTVAFMFFARFGGGFNYATGINWENAGTTGDEFLNECILDDVQGIYRAIQSEKMMKAGNIYGVDKQAAEEMTPESVRAEIARTAPGAKIARPKHIFIIMGETWAQWPMLEQYAGLHVADGIKGLAAEPNAYYTRSFMPNGDFTSIALTGMITGLSEVNIRANYQPKSFKTVYPTAMAPQFKALGYQVDFWYGGSPSWDNIQRLALAQGFDHFYGYPDFNAPKTNSWGTNDKNLFQALADTLGNEQPTVHLIMTTSNH
;
A
#
# COMPACT_ATOMS: atom_id res chain seq x y z
N PHE A 1 1.79 -11.48 -16.45
CA PHE A 1 2.69 -10.72 -17.33
C PHE A 1 2.07 -9.38 -17.72
N GLU A 2 0.88 -9.36 -18.35
CA GLU A 2 0.26 -8.09 -18.82
C GLU A 2 -0.07 -7.10 -17.70
N ALA A 3 -0.39 -7.57 -16.51
CA ALA A 3 -0.67 -6.72 -15.36
C ALA A 3 0.60 -6.10 -14.74
N ARG A 4 1.77 -6.62 -15.07
CA ARG A 4 3.04 -6.11 -14.55
C ARG A 4 3.37 -4.72 -15.06
N PHE A 5 3.04 -4.42 -16.33
CA PHE A 5 3.34 -3.13 -16.93
C PHE A 5 2.66 -1.96 -16.21
N PRO A 6 1.32 -1.93 -16.07
CA PRO A 6 0.67 -0.84 -15.35
C PRO A 6 1.06 -0.83 -13.87
N TYR A 7 1.32 -1.99 -13.27
CA TYR A 7 1.79 -2.05 -11.89
C TYR A 7 3.16 -1.39 -11.74
N TYR A 8 4.10 -1.64 -12.67
CA TYR A 8 5.40 -1.01 -12.64
C TYR A 8 5.34 0.49 -12.97
N GLU A 9 4.48 0.90 -13.90
CA GLU A 9 4.25 2.33 -14.21
C GLU A 9 3.79 3.10 -12.97
N GLU A 10 3.01 2.48 -12.10
CA GLU A 10 2.47 3.09 -10.88
C GLU A 10 3.45 3.03 -9.70
N PHE A 11 4.04 1.86 -9.45
CA PHE A 11 4.79 1.60 -8.22
C PHE A 11 6.31 1.55 -8.40
N HIS A 12 6.82 1.55 -9.63
CA HIS A 12 8.24 1.42 -9.98
C HIS A 12 8.93 0.21 -9.34
N MET A 13 8.18 -0.86 -9.09
CA MET A 13 8.66 -2.10 -8.48
C MET A 13 7.92 -3.33 -8.98
N THR A 14 8.47 -4.53 -8.71
CA THR A 14 7.76 -5.79 -8.93
C THR A 14 6.62 -5.97 -7.92
N TYR A 15 5.78 -7.00 -8.12
CA TYR A 15 4.65 -7.26 -7.22
C TYR A 15 5.10 -7.40 -5.76
N GLY A 16 4.64 -6.47 -4.93
CA GLY A 16 4.90 -6.39 -3.50
C GLY A 16 3.63 -6.41 -2.67
N LEU A 17 3.72 -5.92 -1.44
CA LEU A 17 2.58 -5.81 -0.51
C LEU A 17 1.42 -4.96 -1.05
N GLN A 18 1.70 -4.04 -1.96
CA GLN A 18 0.72 -3.19 -2.64
C GLN A 18 -0.38 -4.00 -3.34
N VAL A 19 0.00 -5.14 -3.97
CA VAL A 19 -0.97 -6.06 -4.58
C VAL A 19 -1.95 -6.60 -3.54
N MET A 20 -1.46 -6.86 -2.32
CA MET A 20 -2.32 -7.35 -1.24
C MET A 20 -3.20 -6.25 -0.67
N GLN A 21 -2.74 -5.01 -0.68
CA GLN A 21 -3.56 -3.86 -0.32
C GLN A 21 -4.76 -3.71 -1.26
N GLY A 22 -4.53 -3.72 -2.56
CA GLY A 22 -5.61 -3.71 -3.56
C GLY A 22 -6.63 -4.84 -3.36
N ALA A 23 -6.24 -5.98 -2.80
CA ALA A 23 -7.18 -7.05 -2.45
C ALA A 23 -8.13 -6.69 -1.29
N HIS A 24 -7.79 -5.68 -0.48
CA HIS A 24 -8.58 -5.16 0.65
C HIS A 24 -9.31 -3.87 0.34
N ASP A 25 -9.00 -3.23 -0.77
CA ASP A 25 -9.67 -2.04 -1.25
C ASP A 25 -11.13 -2.29 -1.67
N ASP A 26 -11.87 -1.23 -1.93
CA ASP A 26 -13.18 -1.32 -2.55
C ASP A 26 -13.04 -1.99 -3.93
N LYS A 27 -13.44 -3.25 -4.00
CA LYS A 27 -13.31 -4.06 -5.22
C LYS A 27 -14.02 -3.46 -6.43
N THR A 28 -15.10 -2.73 -6.19
CA THR A 28 -15.86 -2.06 -7.26
C THR A 28 -15.09 -0.85 -7.76
N ALA A 29 -14.58 -0.02 -6.86
CA ALA A 29 -13.75 1.12 -7.20
C ALA A 29 -12.49 0.67 -7.94
N LEU A 30 -11.78 -0.32 -7.39
CA LEU A 30 -10.57 -0.89 -8.00
C LEU A 30 -10.84 -1.43 -9.40
N PHE A 31 -11.94 -2.18 -9.60
CA PHE A 31 -12.30 -2.72 -10.91
C PHE A 31 -12.52 -1.60 -11.94
N PHE A 32 -13.27 -0.55 -11.59
CA PHE A 32 -13.50 0.57 -12.50
C PHE A 32 -12.22 1.35 -12.79
N THR A 33 -11.35 1.56 -11.82
CA THR A 33 -10.03 2.15 -12.01
C THR A 33 -9.20 1.32 -12.99
N MET A 34 -9.16 0.00 -12.80
CA MET A 34 -8.43 -0.91 -13.72
C MET A 34 -8.97 -0.87 -15.15
N VAL A 35 -10.29 -0.69 -15.33
CA VAL A 35 -10.91 -0.59 -16.66
C VAL A 35 -10.64 0.77 -17.29
N GLN A 36 -10.75 1.85 -16.55
CA GLN A 36 -10.70 3.23 -17.04
C GLN A 36 -9.27 3.73 -17.22
N GLU A 37 -8.41 3.48 -16.23
CA GLU A 37 -7.05 4.05 -16.19
C GLU A 37 -6.01 3.07 -16.78
N TYR A 38 -6.12 1.78 -16.47
CA TYR A 38 -5.09 0.80 -16.83
C TYR A 38 -5.45 -0.09 -18.04
N GLY A 39 -6.58 0.15 -18.68
CA GLY A 39 -6.96 -0.55 -19.91
C GLY A 39 -7.15 -2.05 -19.76
N LEU A 40 -7.69 -2.51 -18.63
CA LEU A 40 -7.91 -3.93 -18.31
C LEU A 40 -8.53 -4.75 -19.45
N PRO A 41 -9.57 -4.28 -20.21
CA PRO A 41 -10.20 -5.09 -21.23
C PRO A 41 -9.26 -5.50 -22.38
N TRP A 42 -8.46 -4.57 -22.90
CA TRP A 42 -7.55 -4.88 -23.99
C TRP A 42 -6.36 -5.72 -23.53
N ARG A 43 -5.87 -5.54 -22.29
CA ARG A 43 -4.80 -6.35 -21.68
C ARG A 43 -5.26 -7.80 -21.49
N LEU A 44 -6.51 -8.02 -21.05
CA LEU A 44 -7.09 -9.35 -20.97
C LEU A 44 -7.22 -9.99 -22.36
N ALA A 45 -7.66 -9.26 -23.36
CA ALA A 45 -7.74 -9.75 -24.74
C ALA A 45 -6.35 -10.15 -25.26
N LEU A 46 -5.32 -9.34 -25.01
CA LEU A 46 -3.93 -9.65 -25.38
C LEU A 46 -3.41 -10.89 -24.65
N ALA A 47 -3.66 -11.00 -23.34
CA ALA A 47 -3.25 -12.17 -22.56
C ALA A 47 -3.87 -13.48 -23.10
N VAL A 48 -5.16 -13.44 -23.45
CA VAL A 48 -5.86 -14.58 -24.09
C VAL A 48 -5.23 -14.92 -25.45
N LEU A 49 -4.98 -13.89 -26.29
CA LEU A 49 -4.36 -14.08 -27.59
C LEU A 49 -2.97 -14.71 -27.49
N LEU A 50 -2.12 -14.20 -26.61
CA LEU A 50 -0.77 -14.73 -26.36
C LEU A 50 -0.84 -16.18 -25.84
N THR A 51 -1.77 -16.48 -24.94
CA THR A 51 -1.97 -17.84 -24.44
C THR A 51 -2.34 -18.81 -25.56
N ILE A 52 -3.27 -18.42 -26.45
CA ILE A 52 -3.66 -19.24 -27.60
C ILE A 52 -2.47 -19.42 -28.56
N LEU A 53 -1.70 -18.37 -28.80
CA LEU A 53 -0.52 -18.43 -29.65
C LEU A 53 0.56 -19.37 -29.09
N CYS A 54 0.90 -19.22 -27.81
CA CYS A 54 1.85 -20.10 -27.10
C CYS A 54 1.40 -21.57 -27.14
N TRP A 55 0.09 -21.80 -26.88
CA TRP A 55 -0.47 -23.15 -26.96
C TRP A 55 -0.38 -23.74 -28.39
N ALA A 56 -0.69 -22.96 -29.43
CA ALA A 56 -0.61 -23.39 -30.82
C ALA A 56 0.85 -23.71 -31.22
N VAL A 57 1.81 -22.89 -30.80
CA VAL A 57 3.25 -23.13 -31.03
C VAL A 57 3.70 -24.40 -30.31
N LEU A 58 3.38 -24.54 -29.03
CA LEU A 58 3.72 -25.73 -28.25
C LEU A 58 3.13 -27.02 -28.86
N LYS A 59 1.86 -26.98 -29.26
CA LYS A 59 1.19 -28.07 -29.93
C LYS A 59 1.91 -28.49 -31.23
N ARG A 60 2.35 -27.47 -32.03
CA ARG A 60 3.11 -27.74 -33.26
C ARG A 60 4.47 -28.36 -32.99
N LEU A 61 5.20 -27.81 -31.98
CA LEU A 61 6.52 -28.35 -31.60
C LEU A 61 6.43 -29.80 -31.09
N LEU A 62 5.44 -30.11 -30.25
CA LEU A 62 5.20 -31.48 -29.77
C LEU A 62 4.85 -32.41 -30.92
N ALA A 63 3.98 -31.98 -31.85
CA ALA A 63 3.63 -32.78 -33.01
C ALA A 63 4.82 -33.01 -33.97
N ALA A 64 5.69 -32.00 -34.13
CA ALA A 64 6.95 -32.16 -34.90
C ALA A 64 7.91 -33.11 -34.19
N GLY A 65 8.10 -33.01 -32.89
CA GLY A 65 8.96 -33.88 -32.08
C GLY A 65 8.54 -35.33 -32.14
N THR A 66 7.25 -35.61 -32.11
CA THR A 66 6.72 -36.98 -32.20
C THR A 66 6.88 -37.60 -33.59
N ARG A 67 6.99 -36.81 -34.65
CA ARG A 67 7.18 -37.26 -36.03
C ARG A 67 8.63 -37.53 -36.42
N SER A 68 9.57 -36.93 -35.73
CA SER A 68 10.99 -36.87 -36.16
C SER A 68 11.92 -37.89 -35.47
N LEU A 69 11.40 -38.76 -34.60
CA LEU A 69 12.21 -39.78 -33.92
C LEU A 69 11.76 -41.19 -34.26
N PRO A 70 12.17 -41.77 -35.41
CA PRO A 70 12.09 -43.20 -35.61
C PRO A 70 13.22 -43.87 -34.79
N LEU A 71 13.08 -43.85 -33.47
CA LEU A 71 14.00 -44.57 -32.60
C LEU A 71 13.63 -46.06 -32.65
N ASN A 72 14.26 -46.82 -33.58
CA ASN A 72 14.31 -48.27 -33.58
C ASN A 72 15.15 -48.79 -32.39
N LEU A 73 14.72 -48.45 -31.18
CA LEU A 73 15.35 -48.85 -29.95
C LEU A 73 14.65 -50.12 -29.42
N SER A 74 15.42 -51.09 -28.90
CA SER A 74 14.85 -52.18 -28.10
C SER A 74 14.11 -51.62 -26.88
N ASP A 75 13.15 -52.36 -26.35
CA ASP A 75 12.31 -51.90 -25.23
C ASP A 75 13.12 -51.47 -24.02
N SER A 76 14.21 -52.17 -23.69
CA SER A 76 15.13 -51.79 -22.62
C SER A 76 15.82 -50.43 -22.89
N ARG A 77 16.22 -50.17 -24.14
CA ARG A 77 16.85 -48.86 -24.49
C ARG A 77 15.83 -47.73 -24.48
N ARG A 78 14.57 -48.00 -24.87
CA ARG A 78 13.47 -47.02 -24.76
C ARG A 78 13.21 -46.64 -23.31
N LEU A 79 13.17 -47.66 -22.41
CA LEU A 79 12.99 -47.43 -20.98
C LEU A 79 14.13 -46.55 -20.40
N ILE A 80 15.37 -46.91 -20.69
CA ILE A 80 16.55 -46.17 -20.24
C ILE A 80 16.52 -44.73 -20.78
N ALA A 81 16.22 -44.52 -22.05
CA ALA A 81 16.10 -43.18 -22.64
C ALA A 81 14.95 -42.40 -22.03
N GLY A 82 13.81 -43.03 -21.74
CA GLY A 82 12.68 -42.41 -21.05
C GLY A 82 13.02 -41.97 -19.64
N ILE A 83 13.68 -42.81 -18.86
CA ILE A 83 14.15 -42.48 -17.52
C ILE A 83 15.17 -41.33 -17.60
N GLY A 84 16.14 -41.41 -18.51
CA GLY A 84 17.15 -40.33 -18.69
C GLY A 84 16.52 -39.01 -19.05
N LEU A 85 15.56 -38.98 -19.97
CA LEU A 85 14.83 -37.75 -20.33
C LEU A 85 14.02 -37.19 -19.16
N THR A 86 13.36 -38.06 -18.40
CA THR A 86 12.63 -37.63 -17.20
C THR A 86 13.54 -36.99 -16.17
N VAL A 87 14.69 -37.61 -15.88
CA VAL A 87 15.70 -37.08 -14.95
C VAL A 87 16.21 -35.72 -15.44
N LEU A 88 16.54 -35.64 -16.74
CA LEU A 88 17.00 -34.34 -17.33
C LEU A 88 15.91 -33.29 -17.26
N THR A 89 14.66 -33.61 -17.52
CA THR A 89 13.53 -32.69 -17.43
C THR A 89 13.37 -32.19 -15.99
N VAL A 90 13.39 -33.12 -15.01
CA VAL A 90 13.30 -32.75 -13.60
C VAL A 90 14.49 -31.88 -13.17
N ALA A 91 15.71 -32.26 -13.55
CA ALA A 91 16.91 -31.46 -13.29
C ALA A 91 16.81 -30.04 -13.91
N PHE A 92 16.35 -29.98 -15.16
CA PHE A 92 16.11 -28.68 -15.83
C PHE A 92 15.05 -27.85 -15.13
N MET A 93 13.96 -28.46 -14.69
CA MET A 93 12.92 -27.73 -13.91
C MET A 93 13.48 -27.15 -12.61
N PHE A 94 14.31 -27.93 -11.88
CA PHE A 94 15.01 -27.42 -10.69
C PHE A 94 15.97 -26.29 -11.05
N PHE A 95 16.79 -26.47 -12.08
CA PHE A 95 17.71 -25.45 -12.56
C PHE A 95 17.00 -24.14 -12.93
N ALA A 96 15.91 -24.25 -13.69
CA ALA A 96 15.08 -23.10 -14.07
C ALA A 96 14.41 -22.47 -12.84
N ARG A 97 13.91 -23.30 -11.89
CA ARG A 97 13.27 -22.83 -10.66
C ARG A 97 14.18 -21.96 -9.79
N PHE A 98 15.49 -22.25 -9.80
CA PHE A 98 16.47 -21.48 -9.05
C PHE A 98 17.21 -20.43 -9.91
N GLY A 99 16.66 -20.09 -11.08
CA GLY A 99 17.22 -19.04 -11.92
C GLY A 99 18.61 -19.35 -12.50
N GLY A 100 18.84 -20.63 -12.87
CA GLY A 100 20.10 -21.07 -13.46
C GLY A 100 21.08 -21.71 -12.47
N GLY A 101 20.60 -22.17 -11.32
CA GLY A 101 21.36 -22.88 -10.31
C GLY A 101 20.63 -24.13 -9.78
N PHE A 102 21.27 -24.83 -8.82
CA PHE A 102 20.66 -25.94 -8.11
C PHE A 102 20.54 -25.71 -6.60
N ASN A 103 20.89 -24.51 -6.14
CA ASN A 103 20.94 -24.16 -4.74
C ASN A 103 20.07 -22.92 -4.50
N TYR A 104 19.27 -22.94 -3.47
CA TYR A 104 18.43 -21.80 -3.06
C TYR A 104 19.29 -20.55 -2.74
N ALA A 105 20.45 -20.72 -2.12
CA ALA A 105 21.32 -19.62 -1.75
C ALA A 105 21.94 -18.87 -2.96
N THR A 106 22.07 -19.55 -4.10
CA THR A 106 22.55 -18.97 -5.36
C THR A 106 21.45 -18.74 -6.38
N GLY A 107 20.22 -19.13 -6.04
CA GLY A 107 19.05 -18.92 -6.87
C GLY A 107 18.66 -17.46 -6.91
N ILE A 108 18.05 -17.04 -8.01
CA ILE A 108 17.45 -15.71 -8.11
C ILE A 108 16.25 -15.66 -7.15
N ASN A 109 16.35 -14.78 -6.18
CA ASN A 109 15.33 -14.50 -5.21
C ASN A 109 15.31 -13.00 -4.91
N TRP A 110 14.39 -12.56 -4.08
CA TRP A 110 14.22 -11.13 -3.75
C TRP A 110 15.50 -10.51 -3.17
N GLU A 111 16.19 -11.23 -2.30
CA GLU A 111 17.37 -10.74 -1.58
C GLU A 111 18.57 -10.53 -2.50
N ASN A 112 18.63 -11.23 -3.63
CA ASN A 112 19.74 -11.16 -4.59
C ASN A 112 19.32 -10.74 -6.01
N ALA A 113 18.13 -10.18 -6.18
CA ALA A 113 17.67 -9.67 -7.47
C ALA A 113 18.40 -8.38 -7.90
N GLY A 114 18.89 -7.59 -6.94
CA GLY A 114 19.61 -6.35 -7.19
C GLY A 114 21.04 -6.59 -7.74
N THR A 115 21.17 -7.13 -8.94
CA THR A 115 22.45 -7.53 -9.54
C THR A 115 23.03 -6.52 -10.54
N THR A 116 22.24 -5.50 -10.93
CA THR A 116 22.64 -4.48 -11.89
C THR A 116 22.58 -3.09 -11.27
N GLY A 117 23.18 -2.09 -11.95
CA GLY A 117 23.04 -0.68 -11.57
C GLY A 117 21.72 -0.03 -12.05
N ASP A 118 20.85 -0.78 -12.69
CA ASP A 118 19.58 -0.32 -13.25
C ASP A 118 18.41 -0.94 -12.49
N GLU A 119 17.58 -0.10 -11.86
CA GLU A 119 16.43 -0.53 -11.07
C GLU A 119 15.42 -1.31 -11.89
N PHE A 120 15.10 -0.85 -13.10
CA PHE A 120 14.13 -1.52 -13.95
C PHE A 120 14.57 -2.94 -14.32
N LEU A 121 15.86 -3.11 -14.66
CA LEU A 121 16.41 -4.43 -14.96
C LEU A 121 16.40 -5.35 -13.74
N ASN A 122 16.66 -4.82 -12.55
CA ASN A 122 16.58 -5.60 -11.31
C ASN A 122 15.15 -6.07 -11.03
N GLU A 123 14.16 -5.20 -11.24
CA GLU A 123 12.75 -5.54 -11.12
C GLU A 123 12.30 -6.59 -12.15
N CYS A 124 12.94 -6.65 -13.32
CA CYS A 124 12.66 -7.67 -14.35
C CYS A 124 13.21 -9.07 -14.01
N ILE A 125 14.12 -9.19 -13.06
CA ILE A 125 14.78 -10.47 -12.72
C ILE A 125 13.80 -11.46 -12.04
N LEU A 126 12.91 -10.96 -11.17
CA LEU A 126 11.92 -11.80 -10.49
C LEU A 126 10.74 -12.12 -11.40
N ASP A 127 10.31 -13.37 -11.40
CA ASP A 127 9.08 -13.77 -12.09
C ASP A 127 7.83 -13.32 -11.31
N ASP A 128 6.74 -13.09 -12.04
CA ASP A 128 5.50 -12.57 -11.50
C ASP A 128 4.84 -13.49 -10.45
N VAL A 129 4.96 -14.79 -10.64
CA VAL A 129 4.40 -15.79 -9.70
C VAL A 129 5.15 -15.76 -8.38
N GLN A 130 6.48 -15.66 -8.42
CA GLN A 130 7.31 -15.55 -7.24
C GLN A 130 7.03 -14.23 -6.50
N GLY A 131 6.88 -13.12 -7.22
CA GLY A 131 6.53 -11.81 -6.64
C GLY A 131 5.20 -11.87 -5.88
N ILE A 132 4.14 -12.37 -6.52
CA ILE A 132 2.81 -12.53 -5.89
C ILE A 132 2.86 -13.50 -4.70
N TYR A 133 3.54 -14.64 -4.83
CA TYR A 133 3.67 -15.59 -3.73
C TYR A 133 4.32 -14.96 -2.50
N ARG A 134 5.39 -14.18 -2.69
CA ARG A 134 6.07 -13.47 -1.61
C ARG A 134 5.21 -12.38 -0.99
N ALA A 135 4.49 -11.60 -1.80
CA ALA A 135 3.54 -10.61 -1.31
C ALA A 135 2.49 -11.25 -0.38
N ILE A 136 1.93 -12.40 -0.79
CA ILE A 136 0.97 -13.16 0.03
C ILE A 136 1.61 -13.64 1.35
N GLN A 137 2.84 -14.15 1.31
CA GLN A 137 3.53 -14.61 2.53
C GLN A 137 3.86 -13.46 3.47
N SER A 138 4.36 -12.34 2.94
CA SER A 138 4.65 -11.14 3.73
C SER A 138 3.38 -10.63 4.42
N GLU A 139 2.28 -10.53 3.70
CA GLU A 139 1.00 -10.10 4.27
C GLU A 139 0.51 -11.05 5.38
N LYS A 140 0.62 -12.37 5.18
CA LYS A 140 0.27 -13.34 6.22
C LYS A 140 1.11 -13.16 7.49
N MET A 141 2.42 -12.94 7.33
CA MET A 141 3.32 -12.70 8.47
C MET A 141 2.97 -11.40 9.19
N MET A 142 2.71 -10.31 8.45
CA MET A 142 2.31 -9.04 9.03
C MET A 142 0.97 -9.14 9.77
N LYS A 143 -0.01 -9.84 9.21
CA LYS A 143 -1.31 -10.06 9.86
C LYS A 143 -1.22 -10.96 11.10
N ALA A 144 -0.31 -11.93 11.10
CA ALA A 144 -0.06 -12.78 12.25
C ALA A 144 0.65 -12.04 13.40
N GLY A 145 1.19 -10.83 13.16
CA GLY A 145 1.91 -10.06 14.16
C GLY A 145 3.24 -10.71 14.57
N ASN A 146 3.82 -11.54 13.69
CA ASN A 146 5.11 -12.16 13.93
C ASN A 146 6.21 -11.11 13.73
N ILE A 147 6.74 -10.61 14.84
CA ILE A 147 7.86 -9.67 14.85
C ILE A 147 9.14 -10.46 15.04
N TYR A 148 10.05 -10.39 14.06
CA TYR A 148 11.38 -10.96 14.18
C TYR A 148 12.34 -9.96 14.81
N GLY A 149 13.22 -10.44 15.67
CA GLY A 149 14.29 -9.63 16.26
C GLY A 149 13.87 -8.71 17.41
N VAL A 150 12.66 -8.88 17.95
CA VAL A 150 12.25 -8.13 19.14
C VAL A 150 12.81 -8.82 20.38
N ASP A 151 13.51 -8.05 21.21
CA ASP A 151 13.84 -8.46 22.56
C ASP A 151 12.55 -8.51 23.38
N LYS A 152 12.09 -9.73 23.68
CA LYS A 152 10.86 -9.94 24.43
C LYS A 152 10.93 -9.40 25.84
N GLN A 153 12.09 -9.49 26.49
CA GLN A 153 12.29 -8.97 27.85
C GLN A 153 12.16 -7.45 27.86
N ALA A 154 12.84 -6.74 26.95
CA ALA A 154 12.72 -5.30 26.79
C ALA A 154 11.27 -4.87 26.47
N ALA A 155 10.57 -5.65 25.65
CA ALA A 155 9.16 -5.38 25.31
C ALA A 155 8.20 -5.59 26.51
N GLU A 156 8.46 -6.56 27.37
CA GLU A 156 7.68 -6.82 28.58
C GLU A 156 7.92 -5.74 29.68
N GLU A 157 9.09 -5.13 29.70
CA GLU A 157 9.44 -4.03 30.62
C GLU A 157 8.81 -2.68 30.19
N MET A 158 8.33 -2.55 28.95
CA MET A 158 7.70 -1.32 28.47
C MET A 158 6.28 -1.18 29.03
N THR A 159 6.05 -0.14 29.79
CA THR A 159 4.71 0.24 30.26
C THR A 159 4.15 1.41 29.43
N PRO A 160 2.81 1.60 29.39
CA PRO A 160 2.23 2.79 28.76
C PRO A 160 2.81 4.11 29.29
N GLU A 161 3.14 4.15 30.58
CA GLU A 161 3.71 5.31 31.24
C GLU A 161 5.16 5.55 30.80
N SER A 162 5.99 4.49 30.69
CA SER A 162 7.36 4.61 30.20
C SER A 162 7.40 5.09 28.75
N VAL A 163 6.52 4.56 27.88
CA VAL A 163 6.40 5.01 26.49
C VAL A 163 6.00 6.48 26.42
N ARG A 164 4.99 6.91 27.18
CA ARG A 164 4.58 8.32 27.21
C ARG A 164 5.71 9.23 27.70
N ALA A 165 6.46 8.84 28.70
CA ALA A 165 7.60 9.63 29.18
C ALA A 165 8.68 9.79 28.12
N GLU A 166 8.96 8.72 27.35
CA GLU A 166 9.95 8.73 26.28
C GLU A 166 9.56 9.67 25.12
N ILE A 167 8.27 9.67 24.71
CA ILE A 167 7.79 10.48 23.61
C ILE A 167 7.38 11.90 24.02
N ALA A 168 7.19 12.15 25.30
CA ALA A 168 6.78 13.48 25.80
C ALA A 168 7.81 14.55 25.41
N ARG A 169 7.32 15.64 24.85
CA ARG A 169 8.13 16.82 24.48
C ARG A 169 7.41 18.08 24.91
N THR A 170 8.19 19.05 25.39
CA THR A 170 7.69 20.39 25.66
C THR A 170 8.22 21.33 24.60
N ALA A 171 7.30 21.94 23.85
CA ALA A 171 7.68 22.94 22.87
C ALA A 171 8.22 24.20 23.58
N PRO A 172 9.41 24.69 23.23
CA PRO A 172 9.89 25.99 23.72
C PRO A 172 9.08 27.11 23.05
N GLY A 173 8.82 28.16 23.78
CA GLY A 173 8.16 29.35 23.25
C GLY A 173 6.94 29.81 24.06
N ALA A 174 6.34 30.90 23.61
CA ALA A 174 5.14 31.44 24.26
C ALA A 174 3.94 30.51 24.03
N LYS A 175 3.14 30.31 25.07
CA LYS A 175 1.87 29.60 24.94
C LYS A 175 0.87 30.49 24.18
N ILE A 176 0.27 29.94 23.13
CA ILE A 176 -0.84 30.57 22.41
C ILE A 176 -2.17 30.22 23.07
N ALA A 177 -3.20 31.03 22.84
CA ALA A 177 -4.56 30.68 23.21
C ALA A 177 -4.96 29.38 22.49
N ARG A 178 -5.69 28.52 23.20
CA ARG A 178 -6.17 27.26 22.61
C ARG A 178 -7.07 27.55 21.41
N PRO A 179 -6.71 27.12 20.18
CA PRO A 179 -7.59 27.30 19.02
C PRO A 179 -8.87 26.50 19.20
N LYS A 180 -9.97 27.01 18.68
CA LYS A 180 -11.27 26.31 18.73
C LYS A 180 -11.29 25.09 17.83
N HIS A 181 -10.73 25.18 16.63
CA HIS A 181 -10.62 24.09 15.68
C HIS A 181 -9.17 23.88 15.25
N ILE A 182 -8.77 22.61 15.10
CA ILE A 182 -7.49 22.18 14.55
C ILE A 182 -7.80 21.29 13.36
N PHE A 183 -7.30 21.65 12.17
CA PHE A 183 -7.47 20.87 10.95
C PHE A 183 -6.14 20.22 10.59
N ILE A 184 -6.12 18.88 10.54
CA ILE A 184 -4.98 18.08 10.11
C ILE A 184 -5.41 17.44 8.78
N ILE A 185 -4.88 17.96 7.67
CA ILE A 185 -5.28 17.55 6.33
C ILE A 185 -4.22 16.65 5.74
N MET A 186 -4.58 15.41 5.43
CA MET A 186 -3.78 14.49 4.65
C MET A 186 -4.27 14.54 3.20
N GLY A 187 -3.47 15.17 2.35
CA GLY A 187 -3.75 15.30 0.92
C GLY A 187 -3.39 14.00 0.20
N GLU A 188 -4.39 13.29 -0.35
CA GLU A 188 -4.17 12.11 -1.16
C GLU A 188 -3.30 12.43 -2.38
N THR A 189 -2.25 11.62 -2.61
CA THR A 189 -1.31 11.77 -3.74
C THR A 189 -0.71 13.18 -3.88
N TRP A 190 -0.70 13.97 -2.79
CA TRP A 190 -0.15 15.31 -2.80
C TRP A 190 1.38 15.26 -2.69
N ALA A 191 2.05 15.45 -3.82
CA ALA A 191 3.51 15.56 -3.89
C ALA A 191 4.00 17.01 -3.77
N GLN A 192 5.30 17.18 -3.58
CA GLN A 192 5.91 18.52 -3.47
C GLN A 192 6.03 19.26 -4.81
N TRP A 193 6.06 18.54 -5.94
CA TRP A 193 6.35 19.15 -7.25
C TRP A 193 5.42 20.32 -7.63
N PRO A 194 4.11 20.34 -7.27
CA PRO A 194 3.24 21.48 -7.60
C PRO A 194 3.67 22.79 -6.93
N MET A 195 4.42 22.69 -5.81
CA MET A 195 4.95 23.84 -5.07
C MET A 195 6.21 24.43 -5.71
N LEU A 196 6.88 23.70 -6.61
CA LEU A 196 8.11 24.16 -7.25
C LEU A 196 7.83 25.24 -8.28
N GLU A 197 8.73 26.24 -8.37
CA GLU A 197 8.56 27.40 -9.24
C GLU A 197 8.47 27.03 -10.74
N GLN A 198 9.20 26.04 -11.16
CA GLN A 198 9.18 25.54 -12.55
C GLN A 198 7.79 25.05 -13.02
N TYR A 199 6.88 24.73 -12.08
CA TYR A 199 5.52 24.30 -12.37
C TYR A 199 4.46 25.37 -12.03
N ALA A 200 4.88 26.59 -11.67
CA ALA A 200 3.95 27.66 -11.30
C ALA A 200 2.93 27.97 -12.39
N GLY A 201 3.32 27.87 -13.66
CA GLY A 201 2.45 28.10 -14.82
C GLY A 201 1.28 27.10 -14.97
N LEU A 202 1.27 26.00 -14.21
CA LEU A 202 0.17 25.03 -14.21
C LEU A 202 -1.00 25.44 -13.30
N HIS A 203 -0.78 26.39 -12.38
CA HIS A 203 -1.79 26.92 -11.43
C HIS A 203 -2.50 25.89 -10.57
N VAL A 204 -1.89 24.71 -10.35
CA VAL A 204 -2.49 23.58 -9.59
C VAL A 204 -2.32 23.70 -8.08
N ALA A 205 -1.45 24.58 -7.60
CA ALA A 205 -1.14 24.77 -6.18
C ALA A 205 -1.32 26.22 -5.69
N ASP A 206 -1.97 27.09 -6.44
CA ASP A 206 -2.05 28.53 -6.12
C ASP A 206 -2.67 28.80 -4.73
N GLY A 207 -3.72 28.06 -4.37
CA GLY A 207 -4.34 28.16 -3.05
C GLY A 207 -3.39 27.80 -1.90
N ILE A 208 -2.64 26.70 -2.02
CA ILE A 208 -1.66 26.28 -1.02
C ILE A 208 -0.46 27.23 -0.98
N LYS A 209 0.01 27.72 -2.15
CA LYS A 209 1.06 28.75 -2.21
C LYS A 209 0.61 30.04 -1.54
N GLY A 210 -0.65 30.45 -1.74
CA GLY A 210 -1.24 31.59 -1.05
C GLY A 210 -1.25 31.42 0.47
N LEU A 211 -1.71 30.27 0.96
CA LEU A 211 -1.68 29.95 2.39
C LEU A 211 -0.26 29.91 2.95
N ALA A 212 0.70 29.33 2.22
CA ALA A 212 2.09 29.25 2.64
C ALA A 212 2.78 30.63 2.71
N ALA A 213 2.25 31.63 2.00
CA ALA A 213 2.74 33.01 2.00
C ALA A 213 2.16 33.86 3.13
N GLU A 214 1.16 33.38 3.88
CA GLU A 214 0.57 34.12 5.01
C GLU A 214 1.60 34.37 6.13
N PRO A 215 1.56 35.50 6.83
CA PRO A 215 2.56 35.87 7.85
C PRO A 215 2.71 34.86 8.99
N ASN A 216 1.65 34.11 9.29
CA ASN A 216 1.62 33.08 10.34
C ASN A 216 1.77 31.65 9.80
N ALA A 217 2.07 31.48 8.52
CA ALA A 217 2.25 30.17 7.91
C ALA A 217 3.70 29.68 8.08
N TYR A 218 3.84 28.37 8.19
CA TYR A 218 5.13 27.69 8.13
C TYR A 218 5.08 26.64 7.05
N TYR A 219 6.08 26.64 6.16
CA TYR A 219 6.21 25.68 5.08
C TYR A 219 7.54 24.93 5.18
N THR A 220 7.50 23.62 5.07
CA THR A 220 8.70 22.79 4.99
C THR A 220 8.77 22.03 3.66
N ARG A 221 9.96 21.93 3.11
CA ARG A 221 10.25 21.12 1.91
C ARG A 221 10.72 19.72 2.24
N SER A 222 11.02 19.44 3.50
CA SER A 222 11.59 18.19 3.99
C SER A 222 10.58 17.47 4.87
N PHE A 223 9.44 17.10 4.29
CA PHE A 223 8.42 16.32 4.96
C PHE A 223 8.37 14.92 4.35
N MET A 224 8.50 13.90 5.19
CA MET A 224 8.32 12.51 4.81
C MET A 224 7.18 11.92 5.62
N PRO A 225 6.20 11.28 4.98
CA PRO A 225 5.20 10.51 5.71
C PRO A 225 5.86 9.33 6.43
N ASN A 226 5.20 8.82 7.45
CA ASN A 226 5.67 7.64 8.21
C ASN A 226 5.35 6.30 7.52
N GLY A 227 4.85 6.33 6.30
CA GLY A 227 4.56 5.17 5.46
C GLY A 227 4.45 5.56 4.00
N ASP A 228 4.67 4.59 3.12
CA ASP A 228 4.69 4.72 1.66
C ASP A 228 3.31 4.54 1.01
N PHE A 229 2.29 4.22 1.82
CA PHE A 229 0.89 4.13 1.39
C PHE A 229 -0.02 4.92 2.29
N THR A 230 -1.14 5.34 1.74
CA THR A 230 -2.20 6.07 2.44
C THR A 230 -2.65 5.37 3.72
N SER A 231 -2.93 4.09 3.65
CA SER A 231 -3.36 3.27 4.79
C SER A 231 -2.31 3.21 5.90
N ILE A 232 -1.02 3.05 5.54
CA ILE A 232 0.08 3.02 6.51
C ILE A 232 0.29 4.41 7.12
N ALA A 233 0.27 5.45 6.30
CA ALA A 233 0.40 6.83 6.77
C ALA A 233 -0.73 7.21 7.74
N LEU A 234 -1.99 6.87 7.41
CA LEU A 234 -3.14 7.06 8.30
C LEU A 234 -3.03 6.27 9.60
N THR A 235 -2.68 4.98 9.49
CA THR A 235 -2.49 4.13 10.66
C THR A 235 -1.45 4.72 11.60
N GLY A 236 -0.36 5.23 11.06
CA GLY A 236 0.68 5.89 11.83
C GLY A 236 0.20 7.18 12.48
N MET A 237 -0.58 8.00 11.79
CA MET A 237 -1.18 9.21 12.38
C MET A 237 -2.17 8.87 13.50
N ILE A 238 -3.02 7.85 13.31
CA ILE A 238 -4.00 7.42 14.32
C ILE A 238 -3.33 6.85 15.56
N THR A 239 -2.33 5.97 15.37
CA THR A 239 -1.72 5.18 16.45
C THR A 239 -0.46 5.81 17.03
N GLY A 240 0.19 6.72 16.29
CA GLY A 240 1.51 7.25 16.62
C GLY A 240 2.66 6.26 16.40
N LEU A 241 2.42 5.16 15.67
CA LEU A 241 3.39 4.09 15.43
C LEU A 241 3.72 4.02 13.93
N SER A 242 5.00 3.92 13.59
CA SER A 242 5.41 3.54 12.25
C SER A 242 5.12 2.05 12.02
N GLU A 243 4.75 1.69 10.80
CA GLU A 243 4.58 0.29 10.44
C GLU A 243 5.96 -0.39 10.35
N VAL A 244 6.13 -1.43 11.16
CA VAL A 244 7.34 -2.27 11.16
C VAL A 244 6.91 -3.74 11.11
N ASN A 245 6.58 -4.22 9.93
CA ASN A 245 6.13 -5.59 9.69
C ASN A 245 4.84 -6.00 10.44
N ILE A 246 4.03 -5.02 10.88
CA ILE A 246 2.72 -5.24 11.50
C ILE A 246 1.74 -4.21 10.98
N ARG A 247 0.62 -4.67 10.44
CA ARG A 247 -0.49 -3.81 10.06
C ARG A 247 -1.45 -3.64 11.22
N ALA A 248 -1.37 -2.52 11.93
CA ALA A 248 -2.16 -2.26 13.13
C ALA A 248 -3.67 -2.30 12.86
N ASN A 249 -4.11 -1.88 11.69
CA ASN A 249 -5.51 -1.92 11.24
C ASN A 249 -6.06 -3.35 11.00
N TYR A 250 -5.24 -4.39 11.15
CA TYR A 250 -5.64 -5.80 11.09
C TYR A 250 -5.32 -6.57 12.37
N GLN A 251 -4.73 -5.93 13.39
CA GLN A 251 -4.44 -6.60 14.65
C GLN A 251 -5.66 -6.59 15.57
N PRO A 252 -6.12 -7.75 16.07
CA PRO A 252 -7.24 -7.81 17.02
C PRO A 252 -7.03 -6.96 18.28
N LYS A 253 -5.79 -6.81 18.72
CA LYS A 253 -5.41 -6.01 19.89
C LYS A 253 -5.64 -4.51 19.65
N SER A 254 -5.41 -4.01 18.44
CA SER A 254 -5.62 -2.61 18.07
C SER A 254 -7.06 -2.14 18.18
N PHE A 255 -8.00 -3.08 18.13
CA PHE A 255 -9.44 -2.80 18.30
C PHE A 255 -9.94 -2.95 19.74
N LYS A 256 -9.06 -3.34 20.67
CA LYS A 256 -9.42 -3.59 22.08
C LYS A 256 -8.64 -2.71 23.05
N THR A 257 -7.49 -2.23 22.62
CA THR A 257 -6.58 -1.47 23.49
C THR A 257 -6.13 -0.22 22.74
N VAL A 258 -6.28 0.93 23.39
CA VAL A 258 -5.78 2.21 22.87
C VAL A 258 -4.27 2.25 23.08
N TYR A 259 -3.54 2.58 22.01
CA TYR A 259 -2.08 2.72 22.10
C TYR A 259 -1.70 3.97 22.92
N PRO A 260 -0.65 3.91 23.75
CA PRO A 260 -0.18 5.08 24.50
C PRO A 260 0.21 6.25 23.60
N THR A 261 0.61 5.95 22.35
CA THR A 261 1.04 6.90 21.33
C THR A 261 -0.10 7.44 20.47
N ALA A 262 -1.32 6.89 20.60
CA ALA A 262 -2.46 7.29 19.77
C ALA A 262 -2.74 8.80 19.91
N MET A 263 -3.05 9.45 18.77
CA MET A 263 -3.22 10.90 18.72
C MET A 263 -4.49 11.37 19.44
N ALA A 264 -5.62 10.68 19.29
CA ALA A 264 -6.89 11.15 19.81
C ALA A 264 -6.89 11.33 21.34
N PRO A 265 -6.39 10.39 22.17
CA PRO A 265 -6.27 10.61 23.61
C PRO A 265 -5.42 11.82 24.00
N GLN A 266 -4.38 12.16 23.22
CA GLN A 266 -3.53 13.30 23.49
C GLN A 266 -4.33 14.62 23.34
N PHE A 267 -5.09 14.75 22.27
CA PHE A 267 -5.95 15.94 22.08
C PHE A 267 -7.14 15.97 23.05
N LYS A 268 -7.70 14.82 23.40
CA LYS A 268 -8.75 14.73 24.42
C LYS A 268 -8.28 15.20 25.79
N ALA A 269 -7.04 14.89 26.16
CA ALA A 269 -6.43 15.41 27.39
C ALA A 269 -6.30 16.94 27.41
N LEU A 270 -6.28 17.56 26.22
CA LEU A 270 -6.32 19.03 26.08
C LEU A 270 -7.75 19.60 25.97
N GLY A 271 -8.77 18.74 26.08
CA GLY A 271 -10.18 19.14 26.08
C GLY A 271 -10.79 19.29 24.68
N TYR A 272 -10.24 18.64 23.68
CA TYR A 272 -10.81 18.59 22.33
C TYR A 272 -11.66 17.34 22.14
N GLN A 273 -12.74 17.47 21.34
CA GLN A 273 -13.30 16.38 20.59
C GLN A 273 -12.39 16.05 19.40
N VAL A 274 -12.34 14.80 18.98
CA VAL A 274 -11.46 14.36 17.89
C VAL A 274 -12.24 13.59 16.85
N ASP A 275 -12.42 14.17 15.68
CA ASP A 275 -13.23 13.65 14.59
C ASP A 275 -12.38 13.30 13.37
N PHE A 276 -12.76 12.23 12.67
CA PHE A 276 -12.14 11.82 11.42
C PHE A 276 -13.11 12.07 10.25
N TRP A 277 -12.59 12.64 9.16
CA TRP A 277 -13.34 12.96 7.96
C TRP A 277 -12.67 12.32 6.75
N TYR A 278 -13.43 11.52 5.99
CA TYR A 278 -12.90 10.78 4.85
C TYR A 278 -13.85 10.87 3.65
N GLY A 279 -13.36 11.33 2.49
CA GLY A 279 -14.14 11.38 1.25
C GLY A 279 -14.54 10.01 0.70
N GLY A 280 -13.96 8.92 1.21
CA GLY A 280 -14.19 7.55 0.76
C GLY A 280 -15.07 6.72 1.68
N SER A 281 -15.06 5.40 1.45
CA SER A 281 -15.84 4.43 2.21
C SER A 281 -15.28 4.20 3.62
N PRO A 282 -16.10 4.29 4.68
CA PRO A 282 -15.67 4.01 6.06
C PRO A 282 -15.10 2.61 6.26
N SER A 283 -15.54 1.63 5.46
CA SER A 283 -15.07 0.25 5.54
C SER A 283 -13.69 0.02 4.93
N TRP A 284 -13.16 1.01 4.19
CA TRP A 284 -11.87 0.88 3.54
C TRP A 284 -10.78 0.60 4.57
N ASP A 285 -10.04 -0.47 4.35
CA ASP A 285 -8.86 -0.94 5.09
C ASP A 285 -9.03 -0.92 6.64
N ASN A 286 -10.25 -1.14 7.15
CA ASN A 286 -10.61 -1.08 8.59
C ASN A 286 -10.31 0.27 9.29
N ILE A 287 -10.12 1.36 8.57
CA ILE A 287 -9.66 2.65 9.13
C ILE A 287 -10.69 3.23 10.10
N GLN A 288 -11.99 3.20 9.76
CA GLN A 288 -13.03 3.64 10.70
C GLN A 288 -12.96 2.87 12.01
N ARG A 289 -12.89 1.54 11.92
CA ARG A 289 -12.83 0.67 13.11
C ARG A 289 -11.61 0.96 13.96
N LEU A 290 -10.46 1.17 13.31
CA LEU A 290 -9.21 1.51 14.01
C LEU A 290 -9.33 2.89 14.66
N ALA A 291 -9.75 3.92 13.95
CA ALA A 291 -9.86 5.28 14.47
C ALA A 291 -10.75 5.34 15.72
N LEU A 292 -11.95 4.78 15.64
CA LEU A 292 -12.87 4.73 16.79
C LEU A 292 -12.28 3.93 17.96
N ALA A 293 -11.65 2.79 17.69
CA ALA A 293 -10.99 2.00 18.74
C ALA A 293 -9.78 2.71 19.36
N GLN A 294 -9.13 3.61 18.63
CA GLN A 294 -7.99 4.40 19.11
C GLN A 294 -8.41 5.77 19.70
N GLY A 295 -9.71 5.95 19.94
CA GLY A 295 -10.21 7.05 20.75
C GLY A 295 -10.79 8.25 19.99
N PHE A 296 -10.95 8.19 18.66
CA PHE A 296 -11.73 9.18 17.94
C PHE A 296 -13.19 9.16 18.38
N ASP A 297 -13.81 10.32 18.46
CA ASP A 297 -15.21 10.45 18.88
C ASP A 297 -16.16 10.13 17.74
N HIS A 298 -15.84 10.60 16.53
CA HIS A 298 -16.65 10.34 15.34
C HIS A 298 -15.76 10.02 14.15
N PHE A 299 -16.35 9.28 13.20
CA PHE A 299 -15.80 9.01 11.89
C PHE A 299 -16.89 9.27 10.85
N TYR A 300 -16.64 10.23 9.97
CA TYR A 300 -17.54 10.61 8.88
C TYR A 300 -16.93 10.16 7.55
N GLY A 301 -17.63 9.28 6.85
CA GLY A 301 -17.29 8.86 5.49
C GLY A 301 -18.24 9.46 4.45
N TYR A 302 -17.98 9.24 3.16
CA TYR A 302 -18.84 9.81 2.11
C TYR A 302 -20.33 9.47 2.26
N PRO A 303 -20.77 8.32 2.79
CA PRO A 303 -22.20 8.04 2.99
C PRO A 303 -22.88 8.98 4.00
N ASP A 304 -22.10 9.60 4.90
CA ASP A 304 -22.61 10.53 5.90
C ASP A 304 -22.79 11.96 5.34
N PHE A 305 -22.24 12.21 4.15
CA PHE A 305 -22.34 13.51 3.47
C PHE A 305 -23.60 13.53 2.62
N ASN A 306 -24.33 14.62 2.65
CA ASN A 306 -25.47 14.80 1.74
C ASN A 306 -24.96 15.18 0.33
N ALA A 307 -24.14 14.32 -0.26
CA ALA A 307 -23.44 14.57 -1.51
C ALA A 307 -23.36 13.30 -2.36
N PRO A 308 -23.38 13.43 -3.69
CA PRO A 308 -23.25 12.26 -4.57
C PRO A 308 -21.85 11.66 -4.51
N LYS A 309 -21.74 10.37 -4.81
CA LYS A 309 -20.50 9.72 -5.15
C LYS A 309 -20.00 10.30 -6.49
N THR A 310 -18.78 10.81 -6.55
CA THR A 310 -18.24 11.51 -7.73
C THR A 310 -17.13 10.74 -8.45
N ASN A 311 -16.52 9.78 -7.77
CA ASN A 311 -15.50 8.89 -8.33
C ASN A 311 -15.66 7.47 -7.77
N SER A 312 -14.81 6.54 -8.21
CA SER A 312 -14.87 5.13 -7.78
C SER A 312 -14.63 4.97 -6.29
N TRP A 313 -13.90 5.87 -5.65
CA TRP A 313 -13.50 5.78 -4.24
C TRP A 313 -14.50 6.43 -3.29
N GLY A 314 -15.21 7.47 -3.74
CA GLY A 314 -16.17 8.17 -2.89
C GLY A 314 -16.67 9.48 -3.48
N THR A 315 -16.66 10.53 -2.68
CA THR A 315 -17.00 11.88 -3.09
C THR A 315 -15.76 12.77 -3.21
N ASN A 316 -15.83 13.84 -4.00
CA ASN A 316 -14.71 14.77 -4.17
C ASN A 316 -14.46 15.62 -2.91
N ASP A 317 -13.28 16.20 -2.85
CA ASP A 317 -12.84 16.99 -1.70
C ASP A 317 -13.70 18.22 -1.45
N LYS A 318 -14.28 18.82 -2.51
CA LYS A 318 -15.22 19.94 -2.35
C LYS A 318 -16.42 19.56 -1.48
N ASN A 319 -17.01 18.38 -1.73
CA ASN A 319 -18.14 17.90 -0.95
C ASN A 319 -17.73 17.52 0.48
N LEU A 320 -16.54 16.92 0.64
CA LEU A 320 -15.97 16.62 1.94
C LEU A 320 -15.78 17.89 2.79
N PHE A 321 -15.14 18.91 2.23
CA PHE A 321 -14.93 20.17 2.94
C PHE A 321 -16.23 20.96 3.17
N GLN A 322 -17.22 20.85 2.28
CA GLN A 322 -18.54 21.44 2.50
C GLN A 322 -19.24 20.79 3.69
N ALA A 323 -19.27 19.45 3.73
CA ALA A 323 -19.86 18.71 4.86
C ALA A 323 -19.18 19.06 6.20
N LEU A 324 -17.84 19.17 6.18
CA LEU A 324 -17.10 19.63 7.35
C LEU A 324 -17.48 21.08 7.74
N ALA A 325 -17.52 22.00 6.78
CA ALA A 325 -17.83 23.40 7.02
C ALA A 325 -19.22 23.58 7.65
N ASP A 326 -20.18 22.79 7.24
CA ASP A 326 -21.55 22.82 7.77
C ASP A 326 -21.62 22.44 9.28
N THR A 327 -20.57 21.77 9.80
CA THR A 327 -20.49 21.39 11.23
C THR A 327 -19.75 22.41 12.11
N LEU A 328 -19.03 23.37 11.52
CA LEU A 328 -18.14 24.28 12.27
C LEU A 328 -18.87 25.33 13.13
N GLY A 329 -20.18 25.41 13.05
CA GLY A 329 -20.99 26.37 13.82
C GLY A 329 -21.13 26.01 15.30
N ASN A 330 -20.75 24.81 15.73
CA ASN A 330 -20.84 24.40 17.13
C ASN A 330 -19.75 25.04 18.02
N GLU A 331 -19.99 25.10 19.33
CA GLU A 331 -19.06 25.69 20.30
C GLU A 331 -17.98 24.71 20.80
N GLN A 332 -18.07 23.43 20.45
CA GLN A 332 -17.17 22.39 20.92
C GLN A 332 -15.78 22.51 20.28
N PRO A 333 -14.71 22.68 21.06
CA PRO A 333 -13.35 22.60 20.51
C PRO A 333 -13.08 21.25 19.90
N THR A 334 -12.70 21.23 18.62
CA THR A 334 -12.59 19.97 17.86
C THR A 334 -11.30 19.92 17.05
N VAL A 335 -10.67 18.74 17.03
CA VAL A 335 -9.60 18.36 16.09
C VAL A 335 -10.22 17.54 14.98
N HIS A 336 -10.00 17.97 13.75
CA HIS A 336 -10.49 17.30 12.55
C HIS A 336 -9.30 16.68 11.80
N LEU A 337 -9.20 15.35 11.79
CA LEU A 337 -8.33 14.63 10.87
C LEU A 337 -9.07 14.42 9.57
N ILE A 338 -8.54 14.92 8.48
CA ILE A 338 -9.21 14.96 7.17
C ILE A 338 -8.35 14.22 6.15
N MET A 339 -8.96 13.25 5.46
CA MET A 339 -8.35 12.58 4.33
C MET A 339 -9.10 12.89 3.05
N THR A 340 -8.38 13.44 2.07
CA THR A 340 -8.91 13.78 0.74
C THR A 340 -8.94 12.57 -0.20
N THR A 341 -9.66 12.67 -1.33
CA THR A 341 -9.83 11.57 -2.30
C THR A 341 -9.77 12.02 -3.76
N SER A 342 -9.74 13.33 -4.04
CA SER A 342 -9.88 13.83 -5.43
C SER A 342 -8.70 13.51 -6.33
N ASN A 343 -7.52 13.27 -5.78
CA ASN A 343 -6.29 12.98 -6.52
C ASN A 343 -5.97 11.47 -6.57
N HIS A 344 -6.92 10.63 -6.23
CA HIS A 344 -6.74 9.17 -6.25
C HIS A 344 -6.82 8.60 -7.66
#